data_e9e24be128e39867ca5c7451bc2140d7
#
_entry.id   e9e24be128e39867ca5c7451bc2140d7
#
_cell.length_a   1.000
_cell.length_b   1.000
_cell.length_c   1.000
_cell.angle_alpha   90.00
_cell.angle_beta   90.00
_cell.angle_gamma   90.00
#
_symmetry.space_group_name_H-M   'P 1'
#
loop_
_entity.id
_entity.type
_entity.pdbx_description
1 polymer ?
#
loop_
_entity_poly.entity_id
_entity_poly.type
_entity_poly.pdbx_seq_one_letter_code
_entity_poly.pdbx_strand_id
1 'polypeptide(L)'
;METIVRDLMTAPPVTCASSDPLVLAARTMAEAEIGSVVVTELGKVVGILTERDLLRAAAAGAEPENEAVALWMTAHPDVLRPDEKVDAAWASLTAHHYRHLPVVEGDELLGVVSLRDLMGMARIRPAAESRTDVPAGLEGVVVAETTVGDVRGQEGFFHYRQYSAVDLAERRSLEDVWHLMFKGELPDAVASEQFARQVRDRAPVVVGHV
;
A
#
# COMPACT_ATOMS: atom_id res chain seq x y z
N MET A 1 16.82 15.94 -16.12
CA MET A 1 15.66 15.56 -16.95
C MET A 1 14.52 15.28 -16.02
N GLU A 2 13.35 15.82 -16.23
CA GLU A 2 12.19 15.58 -15.36
C GLU A 2 11.57 14.24 -15.79
N THR A 3 11.30 13.37 -14.82
CA THR A 3 10.73 12.04 -15.08
C THR A 3 9.23 12.16 -15.39
N ILE A 4 8.80 11.51 -16.44
CA ILE A 4 7.39 11.51 -16.88
C ILE A 4 6.77 10.12 -16.69
N VAL A 5 5.45 10.03 -16.81
CA VAL A 5 4.67 8.81 -16.62
C VAL A 5 5.14 7.67 -17.52
N ARG A 6 5.50 7.97 -18.76
CA ARG A 6 6.04 6.99 -19.74
C ARG A 6 7.28 6.25 -19.22
N ASP A 7 8.11 6.90 -18.40
CA ASP A 7 9.36 6.32 -17.90
C ASP A 7 9.11 5.29 -16.77
N LEU A 8 7.89 5.28 -16.21
CA LEU A 8 7.53 4.46 -15.04
C LEU A 8 6.43 3.43 -15.32
N MET A 9 5.68 3.60 -16.39
CA MET A 9 4.58 2.70 -16.68
C MET A 9 5.08 1.28 -16.97
N THR A 10 4.34 0.29 -16.53
CA THR A 10 4.51 -1.10 -16.98
C THR A 10 3.86 -1.25 -18.34
N ALA A 11 4.64 -1.67 -19.32
CA ALA A 11 4.23 -1.90 -20.71
C ALA A 11 4.82 -3.21 -21.24
N PRO A 12 4.11 -3.98 -22.09
CA PRO A 12 2.74 -3.73 -22.53
C PRO A 12 1.72 -3.97 -21.40
N PRO A 13 0.56 -3.29 -21.43
CA PRO A 13 -0.49 -3.49 -20.42
C PRO A 13 -1.15 -4.86 -20.59
N VAL A 14 -1.50 -5.49 -19.47
CA VAL A 14 -2.32 -6.71 -19.48
C VAL A 14 -3.79 -6.29 -19.50
N THR A 15 -4.55 -6.87 -20.43
CA THR A 15 -5.95 -6.50 -20.67
C THR A 15 -6.88 -7.70 -20.66
N CYS A 16 -8.16 -7.45 -20.42
CA CYS A 16 -9.25 -8.40 -20.63
C CYS A 16 -10.47 -7.69 -21.25
N ALA A 17 -11.44 -8.45 -21.72
CA ALA A 17 -12.71 -7.91 -22.20
C ALA A 17 -13.70 -7.74 -21.03
N SER A 18 -14.64 -6.81 -21.17
CA SER A 18 -15.70 -6.61 -20.16
C SER A 18 -16.63 -7.82 -20.02
N SER A 19 -16.77 -8.61 -21.09
CA SER A 19 -17.56 -9.83 -21.13
C SER A 19 -16.83 -11.09 -20.63
N ASP A 20 -15.53 -11.00 -20.36
CA ASP A 20 -14.76 -12.15 -19.89
C ASP A 20 -15.28 -12.60 -18.50
N PRO A 21 -15.26 -13.91 -18.22
CA PRO A 21 -15.55 -14.39 -16.88
C PRO A 21 -14.55 -13.86 -15.86
N LEU A 22 -15.02 -13.52 -14.68
CA LEU A 22 -14.20 -12.96 -13.60
C LEU A 22 -13.02 -13.86 -13.23
N VAL A 23 -13.23 -15.21 -13.30
CA VAL A 23 -12.17 -16.19 -13.04
C VAL A 23 -11.02 -16.09 -14.03
N LEU A 24 -11.29 -15.73 -15.29
CA LEU A 24 -10.23 -15.58 -16.30
C LEU A 24 -9.35 -14.36 -15.97
N ALA A 25 -9.95 -13.23 -15.64
CA ALA A 25 -9.21 -12.04 -15.21
C ALA A 25 -8.39 -12.32 -13.94
N ALA A 26 -8.96 -13.03 -12.96
CA ALA A 26 -8.27 -13.41 -11.73
C ALA A 26 -7.04 -14.31 -12.00
N ARG A 27 -7.17 -15.29 -12.90
CA ARG A 27 -6.05 -16.15 -13.31
C ARG A 27 -4.97 -15.36 -14.03
N THR A 28 -5.35 -14.50 -14.97
CA THR A 28 -4.42 -13.62 -15.69
C THR A 28 -3.62 -12.73 -14.71
N MET A 29 -4.29 -12.16 -13.70
CA MET A 29 -3.63 -11.37 -12.68
C MET A 29 -2.65 -12.19 -11.84
N ALA A 30 -3.05 -13.40 -11.44
CA ALA A 30 -2.22 -14.29 -10.63
C ALA A 30 -0.99 -14.80 -11.41
N GLU A 31 -1.16 -15.22 -12.67
CA GLU A 31 -0.09 -15.73 -13.53
C GLU A 31 0.92 -14.66 -13.91
N ALA A 32 0.45 -13.41 -14.10
CA ALA A 32 1.29 -12.26 -14.41
C ALA A 32 1.86 -11.56 -13.17
N GLU A 33 1.49 -11.99 -11.95
CA GLU A 33 1.86 -11.38 -10.67
C GLU A 33 1.53 -9.87 -10.59
N ILE A 34 0.37 -9.47 -11.15
CA ILE A 34 -0.10 -8.09 -11.22
C ILE A 34 -1.35 -7.86 -10.37
N GLY A 35 -1.48 -6.67 -9.80
CA GLY A 35 -2.62 -6.27 -8.95
C GLY A 35 -3.82 -5.69 -9.70
N SER A 36 -3.75 -5.58 -11.04
CA SER A 36 -4.86 -5.06 -11.85
C SER A 36 -4.74 -5.47 -13.32
N VAL A 37 -5.89 -5.55 -14.00
CA VAL A 37 -5.98 -5.66 -15.48
C VAL A 37 -6.82 -4.52 -16.02
N VAL A 38 -6.46 -3.99 -17.18
CA VAL A 38 -7.25 -2.95 -17.85
C VAL A 38 -8.30 -3.63 -18.70
N VAL A 39 -9.54 -3.18 -18.56
CA VAL A 39 -10.67 -3.71 -19.33
C VAL A 39 -10.83 -2.88 -20.60
N THR A 40 -10.79 -3.57 -21.73
CA THR A 40 -10.86 -2.90 -23.05
C THR A 40 -11.98 -3.44 -23.91
N GLU A 41 -12.59 -2.57 -24.71
CA GLU A 41 -13.49 -2.92 -25.79
C GLU A 41 -13.06 -2.23 -27.07
N LEU A 42 -12.93 -2.99 -28.14
CA LEU A 42 -12.45 -2.49 -29.44
C LEU A 42 -11.13 -1.68 -29.31
N GLY A 43 -10.24 -2.11 -28.40
CA GLY A 43 -8.96 -1.45 -28.13
C GLY A 43 -9.02 -0.22 -27.22
N LYS A 44 -10.20 0.22 -26.80
CA LYS A 44 -10.36 1.37 -25.93
C LYS A 44 -10.57 0.96 -24.47
N VAL A 45 -10.04 1.74 -23.55
CA VAL A 45 -10.22 1.52 -22.11
C VAL A 45 -11.68 1.80 -21.73
N VAL A 46 -12.35 0.80 -21.18
CA VAL A 46 -13.72 0.91 -20.66
C VAL A 46 -13.79 0.67 -19.16
N GLY A 47 -12.73 0.08 -18.56
CA GLY A 47 -12.70 -0.20 -17.14
C GLY A 47 -11.30 -0.58 -16.64
N ILE A 48 -11.23 -0.78 -15.34
CA ILE A 48 -10.10 -1.42 -14.66
C ILE A 48 -10.65 -2.38 -13.60
N LEU A 49 -10.07 -3.58 -13.52
CA LEU A 49 -10.36 -4.57 -12.48
C LEU A 49 -9.12 -4.76 -11.62
N THR A 50 -9.29 -4.77 -10.30
CA THR A 50 -8.21 -4.89 -9.33
C THR A 50 -8.42 -6.08 -8.39
N GLU A 51 -7.35 -6.47 -7.66
CA GLU A 51 -7.45 -7.47 -6.58
C GLU A 51 -8.52 -7.13 -5.54
N ARG A 52 -8.74 -5.83 -5.26
CA ARG A 52 -9.78 -5.38 -4.34
C ARG A 52 -11.18 -5.68 -4.87
N ASP A 53 -11.37 -5.60 -6.18
CA ASP A 53 -12.64 -5.89 -6.83
C ASP A 53 -12.93 -7.40 -6.78
N LEU A 54 -11.91 -8.23 -7.00
CA LEU A 54 -12.01 -9.68 -6.82
C LEU A 54 -12.35 -10.06 -5.38
N LEU A 55 -11.76 -9.38 -4.40
CA LEU A 55 -12.09 -9.59 -2.99
C LEU A 55 -13.54 -9.18 -2.67
N ARG A 56 -14.03 -8.07 -3.24
CA ARG A 56 -15.43 -7.65 -3.10
C ARG A 56 -16.39 -8.67 -3.72
N ALA A 57 -16.05 -9.18 -4.89
CA ALA A 57 -16.82 -10.22 -5.56
C ALA A 57 -16.93 -11.48 -4.70
N ALA A 58 -15.80 -11.96 -4.18
CA ALA A 58 -15.76 -13.10 -3.29
C ALA A 58 -16.59 -12.89 -2.01
N ALA A 59 -16.47 -11.70 -1.38
CA ALA A 59 -17.24 -11.35 -0.18
C ALA A 59 -18.75 -11.25 -0.44
N ALA A 60 -19.15 -10.93 -1.67
CA ALA A 60 -20.56 -10.88 -2.10
C ALA A 60 -21.11 -12.26 -2.51
N GLY A 61 -20.28 -13.30 -2.52
CA GLY A 61 -20.69 -14.64 -2.96
C GLY A 61 -20.82 -14.78 -4.48
N ALA A 62 -20.05 -13.99 -5.23
CA ALA A 62 -20.02 -14.08 -6.68
C ALA A 62 -19.58 -15.46 -7.15
N GLU A 63 -20.12 -15.88 -8.30
CA GLU A 63 -19.69 -17.10 -9.01
C GLU A 63 -18.73 -16.70 -10.14
N PRO A 64 -17.39 -16.73 -9.92
CA PRO A 64 -16.42 -16.12 -10.84
C PRO A 64 -16.41 -16.72 -12.25
N GLU A 65 -16.89 -17.96 -12.42
CA GLU A 65 -17.01 -18.64 -13.72
C GLU A 65 -18.21 -18.14 -14.52
N ASN A 66 -19.23 -17.63 -13.84
CA ASN A 66 -20.51 -17.25 -14.46
C ASN A 66 -20.72 -15.73 -14.52
N GLU A 67 -19.93 -14.96 -13.80
CA GLU A 67 -20.07 -13.50 -13.73
C GLU A 67 -19.02 -12.79 -14.60
N ALA A 68 -19.48 -11.81 -15.34
CA ALA A 68 -18.62 -11.01 -16.22
C ALA A 68 -17.82 -9.97 -15.45
N VAL A 69 -16.62 -9.68 -15.92
CA VAL A 69 -15.75 -8.59 -15.43
C VAL A 69 -16.50 -7.26 -15.31
N ALA A 70 -17.39 -6.95 -16.26
CA ALA A 70 -18.18 -5.73 -16.29
C ALA A 70 -18.99 -5.47 -15.00
N LEU A 71 -19.40 -6.51 -14.28
CA LEU A 71 -20.17 -6.38 -13.04
C LEU A 71 -19.34 -5.88 -11.86
N TRP A 72 -18.03 -6.09 -11.90
CA TRP A 72 -17.12 -5.85 -10.78
C TRP A 72 -16.07 -4.80 -11.03
N MET A 73 -15.76 -4.51 -12.30
CA MET A 73 -14.78 -3.50 -12.68
C MET A 73 -15.18 -2.09 -12.23
N THR A 74 -14.22 -1.20 -12.07
CA THR A 74 -14.46 0.24 -12.06
C THR A 74 -14.59 0.68 -13.51
N ALA A 75 -15.80 1.08 -13.92
CA ALA A 75 -16.07 1.59 -15.26
C ALA A 75 -15.55 3.02 -15.42
N HIS A 76 -15.07 3.35 -16.63
CA HIS A 76 -14.56 4.68 -16.99
C HIS A 76 -13.53 5.21 -15.99
N PRO A 77 -12.42 4.47 -15.75
CA PRO A 77 -11.40 4.91 -14.80
C PRO A 77 -10.75 6.20 -15.27
N ASP A 78 -10.25 6.98 -14.32
CA ASP A 78 -9.32 8.05 -14.66
C ASP A 78 -8.09 7.45 -15.34
N VAL A 79 -7.50 8.21 -16.27
CA VAL A 79 -6.33 7.81 -17.04
C VAL A 79 -5.23 8.86 -16.91
N LEU A 80 -3.98 8.44 -17.08
CA LEU A 80 -2.83 9.32 -17.16
C LEU A 80 -2.38 9.46 -18.61
N ARG A 81 -1.79 10.61 -18.92
CA ARG A 81 -1.09 10.79 -20.20
C ARG A 81 0.39 10.40 -20.05
N PRO A 82 1.01 9.85 -21.09
CA PRO A 82 2.41 9.41 -21.01
C PRO A 82 3.40 10.56 -20.80
N ASP A 83 3.04 11.78 -21.21
CA ASP A 83 3.83 13.01 -21.07
C ASP A 83 3.61 13.76 -19.74
N GLU A 84 2.70 13.28 -18.89
CA GLU A 84 2.45 13.88 -17.60
C GLU A 84 3.66 13.72 -16.64
N LYS A 85 3.81 14.69 -15.75
CA LYS A 85 4.84 14.64 -14.71
C LYS A 85 4.46 13.63 -13.63
N VAL A 86 5.46 12.95 -13.13
CA VAL A 86 5.28 11.96 -12.05
C VAL A 86 4.61 12.55 -10.81
N ASP A 87 4.89 13.83 -10.47
CA ASP A 87 4.25 14.50 -9.34
C ASP A 87 2.74 14.70 -9.54
N ALA A 88 2.29 14.96 -10.76
CA ALA A 88 0.87 15.06 -11.09
C ALA A 88 0.19 13.69 -11.00
N ALA A 89 0.83 12.63 -11.51
CA ALA A 89 0.34 11.26 -11.38
C ALA A 89 0.24 10.83 -9.90
N TRP A 90 1.25 11.18 -9.09
CA TRP A 90 1.23 10.95 -7.65
C TRP A 90 0.05 11.65 -6.97
N ALA A 91 -0.14 12.93 -7.27
CA ALA A 91 -1.24 13.71 -6.71
C ALA A 91 -2.60 13.10 -7.07
N SER A 92 -2.78 12.66 -8.33
CA SER A 92 -4.02 12.01 -8.79
C SER A 92 -4.29 10.69 -8.07
N LEU A 93 -3.29 9.80 -7.98
CA LEU A 93 -3.41 8.51 -7.29
C LEU A 93 -3.76 8.68 -5.81
N THR A 94 -3.10 9.63 -5.13
CA THR A 94 -3.28 9.83 -3.68
C THR A 94 -4.61 10.54 -3.34
N ALA A 95 -5.00 11.54 -4.12
CA ALA A 95 -6.25 12.28 -3.89
C ALA A 95 -7.50 11.41 -4.03
N HIS A 96 -7.49 10.45 -4.96
CA HIS A 96 -8.62 9.57 -5.22
C HIS A 96 -8.47 8.17 -4.63
N HIS A 97 -7.39 7.91 -3.88
CA HIS A 97 -7.07 6.59 -3.30
C HIS A 97 -6.94 5.47 -4.35
N TYR A 98 -6.53 5.82 -5.56
CA TYR A 98 -6.24 4.85 -6.62
C TYR A 98 -4.91 4.15 -6.34
N ARG A 99 -4.79 2.90 -6.79
CA ARG A 99 -3.53 2.15 -6.73
C ARG A 99 -2.93 1.92 -8.10
N HIS A 100 -3.75 1.98 -9.14
CA HIS A 100 -3.37 1.75 -10.52
C HIS A 100 -4.16 2.70 -11.40
N LEU A 101 -3.50 3.28 -12.41
CA LEU A 101 -4.14 4.08 -13.45
C LEU A 101 -3.62 3.65 -14.82
N PRO A 102 -4.52 3.47 -15.80
CA PRO A 102 -4.13 3.25 -17.18
C PRO A 102 -3.43 4.48 -17.75
N VAL A 103 -2.45 4.26 -18.63
CA VAL A 103 -1.76 5.32 -19.37
C VAL A 103 -2.21 5.27 -20.81
N VAL A 104 -2.78 6.38 -21.30
CA VAL A 104 -3.43 6.45 -22.62
C VAL A 104 -2.92 7.63 -23.41
N GLU A 105 -2.63 7.43 -24.70
CA GLU A 105 -2.32 8.47 -25.66
C GLU A 105 -3.39 8.51 -26.75
N GLY A 106 -4.23 9.54 -26.73
CA GLY A 106 -5.45 9.55 -27.53
C GLY A 106 -6.43 8.46 -27.10
N ASP A 107 -6.67 7.49 -27.97
CA ASP A 107 -7.50 6.29 -27.69
C ASP A 107 -6.65 5.04 -27.42
N GLU A 108 -5.34 5.13 -27.52
CA GLU A 108 -4.43 3.98 -27.41
C GLU A 108 -3.97 3.77 -25.96
N LEU A 109 -4.18 2.57 -25.43
CA LEU A 109 -3.67 2.15 -24.13
C LEU A 109 -2.19 1.76 -24.26
N LEU A 110 -1.31 2.50 -23.57
CA LEU A 110 0.14 2.28 -23.64
C LEU A 110 0.67 1.45 -22.47
N GLY A 111 0.08 1.57 -21.28
CA GLY A 111 0.57 0.89 -20.08
C GLY A 111 -0.30 1.15 -18.87
N VAL A 112 0.24 0.77 -17.72
CA VAL A 112 -0.38 1.00 -16.40
C VAL A 112 0.69 1.56 -15.46
N VAL A 113 0.35 2.57 -14.67
CA VAL A 113 1.17 3.03 -13.53
C VAL A 113 0.54 2.60 -12.24
N SER A 114 1.32 1.98 -11.37
CA SER A 114 0.90 1.64 -10.01
C SER A 114 1.49 2.61 -8.99
N LEU A 115 0.83 2.68 -7.82
CA LEU A 115 1.37 3.44 -6.68
C LEU A 115 2.77 2.92 -6.26
N ARG A 116 3.04 1.61 -6.45
CA ARG A 116 4.35 0.99 -6.16
C ARG A 116 5.44 1.53 -7.07
N ASP A 117 5.14 1.73 -8.37
CA ASP A 117 6.10 2.27 -9.34
C ASP A 117 6.52 3.69 -8.95
N LEU A 118 5.54 4.51 -8.55
CA LEU A 118 5.79 5.87 -8.06
C LEU A 118 6.55 5.89 -6.72
N MET A 119 6.25 4.96 -5.80
CA MET A 119 7.00 4.84 -4.53
C MET A 119 8.43 4.36 -4.75
N GLY A 120 8.69 3.53 -5.76
CA GLY A 120 10.05 3.14 -6.17
C GLY A 120 10.89 4.36 -6.55
N MET A 121 10.28 5.32 -7.24
CA MET A 121 10.95 6.59 -7.62
C MET A 121 11.16 7.53 -6.43
N ALA A 122 10.26 7.55 -5.45
CA ALA A 122 10.45 8.34 -4.22
C ALA A 122 11.70 7.89 -3.44
N ARG A 123 12.11 6.63 -3.59
CA ARG A 123 13.38 6.11 -3.04
C ARG A 123 14.61 6.48 -3.90
N ILE A 124 14.41 6.87 -5.16
CA ILE A 124 15.48 7.24 -6.11
C ILE A 124 15.61 8.77 -6.23
N ARG A 125 14.60 9.55 -5.80
CA ARG A 125 14.73 11.00 -5.73
C ARG A 125 15.68 11.36 -4.59
N PRO A 126 16.91 11.86 -4.87
CA PRO A 126 17.63 12.55 -3.82
C PRO A 126 16.78 13.76 -3.42
N ALA A 127 16.45 13.86 -2.13
CA ALA A 127 15.89 15.08 -1.58
C ALA A 127 16.78 16.23 -2.08
N ALA A 128 16.22 17.11 -2.91
CA ALA A 128 16.92 18.33 -3.30
C ALA A 128 17.19 19.09 -2.02
N GLU A 129 18.51 19.24 -1.73
CA GLU A 129 19.06 20.08 -0.70
C GLU A 129 18.95 19.60 0.78
N SER A 130 19.59 18.47 1.05
CA SER A 130 20.49 18.28 2.20
C SER A 130 21.50 17.22 1.78
N ARG A 131 22.65 17.67 1.24
CA ARG A 131 23.78 16.79 0.95
C ARG A 131 24.41 16.34 2.27
N THR A 132 23.85 15.31 2.86
CA THR A 132 24.61 14.43 3.71
C THR A 132 25.07 13.28 2.80
N ASP A 133 26.34 13.12 2.71
CA ASP A 133 27.02 12.02 2.02
C ASP A 133 26.50 10.71 2.65
N VAL A 134 25.63 9.98 1.92
CA VAL A 134 24.99 8.77 2.45
C VAL A 134 25.88 7.59 2.08
N PRO A 135 26.50 6.91 3.04
CA PRO A 135 27.28 5.71 2.80
C PRO A 135 26.43 4.61 2.14
N ALA A 136 27.05 3.72 1.38
CA ALA A 136 26.38 2.57 0.78
C ALA A 136 25.75 1.67 1.85
N GLY A 137 24.43 1.60 1.91
CA GLY A 137 23.64 0.99 2.97
C GLY A 137 22.88 2.04 3.77
N LEU A 138 21.97 1.64 4.64
CA LEU A 138 21.20 2.55 5.51
C LEU A 138 21.98 3.00 6.76
N GLU A 139 23.26 2.68 6.88
CA GLU A 139 24.10 3.04 8.03
C GLU A 139 24.30 4.56 8.08
N GLY A 140 23.83 5.19 9.15
CA GLY A 140 23.93 6.64 9.36
C GLY A 140 22.84 7.48 8.67
N VAL A 141 21.88 6.85 7.99
CA VAL A 141 20.74 7.57 7.38
C VAL A 141 19.64 7.78 8.41
N VAL A 142 19.37 9.02 8.76
CA VAL A 142 18.19 9.39 9.57
C VAL A 142 16.96 9.39 8.65
N VAL A 143 16.16 8.32 8.70
CA VAL A 143 14.92 8.20 7.91
C VAL A 143 13.74 8.87 8.59
N ALA A 144 13.76 8.99 9.91
CA ALA A 144 12.79 9.73 10.72
C ALA A 144 13.37 9.99 12.11
N GLU A 145 13.01 11.11 12.71
CA GLU A 145 13.24 11.33 14.14
C GLU A 145 12.02 10.83 14.92
N THR A 146 12.25 9.96 15.90
CA THR A 146 11.20 9.45 16.77
C THR A 146 11.67 9.47 18.23
N THR A 147 10.76 9.81 19.11
CA THR A 147 10.99 9.69 20.56
C THR A 147 10.51 8.36 21.13
N VAL A 148 9.98 7.48 20.27
CA VAL A 148 9.32 6.23 20.70
C VAL A 148 10.29 5.06 20.74
N GLY A 149 11.30 5.01 19.86
CA GLY A 149 12.22 3.88 19.84
C GLY A 149 13.57 4.19 19.22
N ASP A 150 14.58 3.40 19.56
CA ASP A 150 15.93 3.40 18.98
C ASP A 150 16.34 1.96 18.66
N VAL A 151 16.87 1.75 17.45
CA VAL A 151 17.29 0.45 16.96
C VAL A 151 18.72 0.55 16.45
N ARG A 152 19.66 -0.17 17.09
CA ARG A 152 21.04 -0.32 16.67
C ARG A 152 21.32 -1.78 16.35
N GLY A 153 21.05 -2.16 15.09
CA GLY A 153 21.03 -3.56 14.68
C GLY A 153 22.35 -4.30 14.87
N GLN A 154 23.50 -3.63 14.65
CA GLN A 154 24.83 -4.25 14.84
C GLN A 154 25.17 -4.50 16.31
N GLU A 155 24.61 -3.72 17.23
CA GLU A 155 24.80 -3.84 18.67
C GLU A 155 23.76 -4.76 19.31
N GLY A 156 22.78 -5.26 18.54
CA GLY A 156 21.63 -5.99 19.06
C GLY A 156 20.74 -5.14 19.97
N PHE A 157 20.81 -3.82 19.79
CA PHE A 157 20.15 -2.86 20.65
C PHE A 157 18.80 -2.46 20.05
N PHE A 158 17.74 -2.67 20.83
CA PHE A 158 16.39 -2.28 20.48
C PHE A 158 15.66 -1.74 21.70
N HIS A 159 15.31 -0.47 21.67
CA HIS A 159 14.66 0.23 22.79
C HIS A 159 13.33 0.84 22.37
N TYR A 160 12.38 0.81 23.31
CA TYR A 160 11.23 1.70 23.33
C TYR A 160 11.46 2.76 24.39
N ARG A 161 11.63 4.02 23.95
CA ARG A 161 12.08 5.12 24.81
C ARG A 161 13.38 4.75 25.54
N GLN A 162 13.40 4.82 26.87
CA GLN A 162 14.56 4.49 27.68
C GLN A 162 14.64 3.00 28.12
N TYR A 163 13.73 2.15 27.67
CA TYR A 163 13.62 0.76 28.09
C TYR A 163 14.05 -0.22 26.99
N SER A 164 14.81 -1.24 27.36
CA SER A 164 15.11 -2.35 26.44
C SER A 164 13.83 -3.06 26.01
N ALA A 165 13.65 -3.26 24.71
CA ALA A 165 12.50 -4.00 24.19
C ALA A 165 12.46 -5.46 24.66
N VAL A 166 13.64 -6.07 24.88
CA VAL A 166 13.78 -7.43 25.41
C VAL A 166 13.29 -7.48 26.86
N ASP A 167 13.74 -6.54 27.70
CA ASP A 167 13.30 -6.47 29.11
C ASP A 167 11.79 -6.20 29.21
N LEU A 168 11.23 -5.36 28.31
CA LEU A 168 9.80 -5.11 28.26
C LEU A 168 9.02 -6.38 27.89
N ALA A 169 9.49 -7.11 26.86
CA ALA A 169 8.84 -8.35 26.42
C ALA A 169 8.86 -9.45 27.50
N GLU A 170 9.90 -9.51 28.33
CA GLU A 170 10.03 -10.50 29.39
C GLU A 170 9.24 -10.15 30.67
N ARG A 171 9.03 -8.84 30.94
CA ARG A 171 8.59 -8.37 32.26
C ARG A 171 7.33 -7.54 32.28
N ARG A 172 6.78 -7.21 31.12
CA ARG A 172 5.63 -6.30 30.98
C ARG A 172 4.55 -6.86 30.07
N SER A 173 3.31 -6.49 30.31
CA SER A 173 2.21 -6.81 29.42
C SER A 173 2.27 -5.95 28.16
N LEU A 174 1.58 -6.38 27.09
CA LEU A 174 1.45 -5.61 25.86
C LEU A 174 0.81 -4.24 26.11
N GLU A 175 -0.18 -4.20 27.00
CA GLU A 175 -0.87 -2.97 27.41
C GLU A 175 0.07 -1.99 28.13
N ASP A 176 0.99 -2.49 28.96
CA ASP A 176 2.02 -1.65 29.60
C ASP A 176 2.96 -1.02 28.56
N VAL A 177 3.36 -1.80 27.54
CA VAL A 177 4.18 -1.30 26.43
C VAL A 177 3.41 -0.26 25.61
N TRP A 178 2.14 -0.48 25.33
CA TRP A 178 1.32 0.52 24.67
C TRP A 178 1.16 1.79 25.53
N HIS A 179 0.94 1.66 26.84
CA HIS A 179 0.92 2.81 27.73
C HIS A 179 2.23 3.60 27.64
N LEU A 180 3.38 2.93 27.69
CA LEU A 180 4.68 3.56 27.52
C LEU A 180 4.80 4.30 26.18
N MET A 181 4.35 3.71 25.09
CA MET A 181 4.42 4.34 23.76
C MET A 181 3.53 5.59 23.67
N PHE A 182 2.31 5.54 24.20
CA PHE A 182 1.34 6.64 24.09
C PHE A 182 1.49 7.71 25.17
N LYS A 183 1.88 7.33 26.39
CA LYS A 183 1.97 8.24 27.54
C LYS A 183 3.38 8.67 27.90
N GLY A 184 4.40 7.93 27.40
CA GLY A 184 5.80 8.25 27.61
C GLY A 184 6.47 7.61 28.81
N GLU A 185 5.73 6.94 29.66
CA GLU A 185 6.19 6.29 30.89
C GLU A 185 5.53 4.95 31.09
N LEU A 186 6.21 4.04 31.80
CA LEU A 186 5.61 2.76 32.21
C LEU A 186 4.56 3.02 33.28
N PRO A 187 3.40 2.34 33.19
CA PRO A 187 2.35 2.48 34.19
C PRO A 187 2.75 1.80 35.51
N ASP A 188 2.28 2.35 36.61
CA ASP A 188 2.20 1.61 37.85
C ASP A 188 1.05 0.57 37.82
N ALA A 189 0.89 -0.23 38.84
CA ALA A 189 -0.09 -1.31 38.85
C ALA A 189 -1.54 -0.82 38.67
N VAL A 190 -1.88 0.36 39.18
CA VAL A 190 -3.23 0.95 39.08
C VAL A 190 -3.47 1.48 37.66
N ALA A 191 -2.51 2.22 37.12
CA ALA A 191 -2.59 2.78 35.77
C ALA A 191 -2.60 1.67 34.70
N SER A 192 -1.82 0.59 34.92
CA SER A 192 -1.82 -0.60 34.06
C SER A 192 -3.20 -1.23 33.96
N GLU A 193 -3.84 -1.49 35.09
CA GLU A 193 -5.17 -2.09 35.11
C GLU A 193 -6.25 -1.18 34.49
N GLN A 194 -6.18 0.13 34.75
CA GLN A 194 -7.10 1.10 34.15
C GLN A 194 -6.93 1.18 32.63
N PHE A 195 -5.69 1.22 32.14
CA PHE A 195 -5.42 1.28 30.72
C PHE A 195 -5.83 -0.02 30.02
N ALA A 196 -5.56 -1.17 30.61
CA ALA A 196 -5.98 -2.46 30.08
C ALA A 196 -7.52 -2.58 29.97
N ARG A 197 -8.26 -2.01 30.93
CA ARG A 197 -9.74 -1.91 30.84
C ARG A 197 -10.16 -1.01 29.67
N GLN A 198 -9.56 0.17 29.54
CA GLN A 198 -9.88 1.10 28.45
C GLN A 198 -9.61 0.51 27.06
N VAL A 199 -8.54 -0.28 26.92
CA VAL A 199 -8.21 -0.97 25.66
C VAL A 199 -9.27 -2.04 25.37
N ARG A 200 -9.64 -2.86 26.33
CA ARG A 200 -10.68 -3.91 26.17
C ARG A 200 -12.05 -3.32 25.84
N ASP A 201 -12.44 -2.23 26.50
CA ASP A 201 -13.75 -1.59 26.26
C ASP A 201 -13.86 -0.93 24.87
N ARG A 202 -12.72 -0.60 24.24
CA ARG A 202 -12.67 0.02 22.91
C ARG A 202 -12.32 -0.94 21.78
N ALA A 203 -11.80 -2.11 22.10
CA ALA A 203 -11.56 -3.14 21.10
C ALA A 203 -12.89 -3.77 20.69
N PRO A 204 -13.32 -3.73 19.43
CA PRO A 204 -14.48 -4.48 18.99
C PRO A 204 -14.19 -5.97 19.21
N VAL A 205 -14.99 -6.61 20.05
CA VAL A 205 -14.91 -8.06 20.26
C VAL A 205 -15.37 -8.72 18.96
N VAL A 206 -14.41 -9.10 18.12
CA VAL A 206 -14.68 -10.04 17.03
C VAL A 206 -14.82 -11.41 17.67
N VAL A 207 -16.04 -11.76 18.10
CA VAL A 207 -16.38 -13.12 18.51
C VAL A 207 -16.41 -13.94 17.22
N GLY A 208 -15.30 -14.58 16.89
CA GLY A 208 -15.26 -15.63 15.90
C GLY A 208 -16.03 -16.83 16.44
N HIS A 209 -17.18 -17.11 15.87
CA HIS A 209 -17.77 -18.43 16.00
C HIS A 209 -16.97 -19.39 15.13
N VAL A 210 -16.37 -20.38 15.76
CA VAL A 210 -15.81 -21.60 15.16
C VAL A 210 -16.94 -22.49 14.70
#